data_af757f5656360e998137c4cb4b3e44e6
#
_entry.id   af757f5656360e998137c4cb4b3e44e6
#
_cell.length_a   1.000
_cell.length_b   1.000
_cell.length_c   1.000
_cell.angle_alpha   90.00
_cell.angle_beta   90.00
_cell.angle_gamma   90.00
#
_symmetry.space_group_name_H-M   'P 1'
#
loop_
_entity.id
_entity.type
_entity.pdbx_description
1 polymer ?
#
loop_
_entity_poly.entity_id
_entity_poly.type
_entity_poly.pdbx_seq_one_letter_code
_entity_poly.pdbx_strand_id
1 'polypeptide(L)'
;DAFDTCNEGPSTQFQLILPEGITFLEKGAFQCCNQATVISLPSTLETIPEGSFIHVKAKIVFPNGNPYFTAENGFMIDNRTNTLLYTSKSSGDFPLPPVKQLASRCLDNWIDENTTEIILPLTLEGISSYVFYDFPWLESVLLPNGMKNMGKLAFYTSGVNEIVLPASILSVPAYCFVECYLDSVVISEGTQYIGEYAFYWNRGALANVELPFSVQFVGYNAFPEGCNISALNPNTHFESLEEYQLRDPNGEW
;
A
#
# COMPACT_ATOMS: atom_id res chain seq x y z
N ASP A 1 6.97 6.39 -22.29
CA ASP A 1 6.43 5.10 -21.84
C ASP A 1 6.09 4.25 -23.05
N ALA A 2 6.62 2.99 -23.10
CA ALA A 2 6.55 2.16 -24.32
C ALA A 2 5.12 1.77 -24.72
N PHE A 3 4.15 1.86 -23.80
CA PHE A 3 2.76 1.46 -24.00
C PHE A 3 1.75 2.53 -23.58
N ASP A 4 2.14 3.79 -23.53
CA ASP A 4 1.32 4.92 -23.07
C ASP A 4 0.06 5.15 -23.93
N THR A 5 0.04 4.60 -25.14
CA THR A 5 -1.08 4.70 -26.10
C THR A 5 -2.06 3.52 -26.04
N CYS A 6 -1.91 2.59 -25.08
CA CYS A 6 -2.81 1.42 -24.97
C CYS A 6 -4.28 1.80 -24.72
N ASN A 7 -4.57 3.06 -24.39
CA ASN A 7 -5.92 3.59 -24.16
C ASN A 7 -6.48 4.44 -25.32
N GLU A 8 -5.66 4.78 -26.32
CA GLU A 8 -6.06 5.63 -27.45
C GLU A 8 -6.51 4.77 -28.65
N GLY A 9 -7.72 4.23 -28.59
CA GLY A 9 -8.25 3.48 -29.72
C GLY A 9 -9.66 2.92 -29.46
N PRO A 10 -10.32 2.35 -30.50
CA PRO A 10 -11.57 1.65 -30.30
C PRO A 10 -11.38 0.53 -29.28
N SER A 11 -12.37 0.27 -28.45
CA SER A 11 -12.42 -0.69 -27.31
C SER A 11 -12.15 -2.16 -27.69
N THR A 12 -11.18 -2.39 -28.59
CA THR A 12 -10.80 -3.73 -29.04
C THR A 12 -9.82 -4.35 -28.06
N GLN A 13 -10.26 -5.37 -27.38
CA GLN A 13 -9.42 -6.15 -26.49
C GLN A 13 -8.31 -6.85 -27.28
N PHE A 14 -7.10 -6.90 -26.71
CA PHE A 14 -5.93 -7.53 -27.33
C PHE A 14 -5.12 -8.34 -26.31
N GLN A 15 -4.24 -9.18 -26.83
CA GLN A 15 -3.22 -9.88 -26.05
C GLN A 15 -1.85 -9.23 -26.36
N LEU A 16 -1.08 -8.92 -25.31
CA LEU A 16 0.26 -8.40 -25.43
C LEU A 16 1.27 -9.52 -25.13
N ILE A 17 2.18 -9.75 -26.06
CA ILE A 17 3.23 -10.77 -25.90
C ILE A 17 4.58 -10.10 -26.00
N LEU A 18 5.34 -10.12 -24.91
CA LEU A 18 6.72 -9.64 -24.91
C LEU A 18 7.64 -10.75 -25.39
N PRO A 19 8.58 -10.45 -26.31
CA PRO A 19 9.55 -11.42 -26.82
C PRO A 19 10.57 -11.81 -25.75
N GLU A 20 11.12 -13.00 -25.88
CA GLU A 20 12.30 -13.43 -25.11
C GLU A 20 13.48 -12.48 -25.35
N GLY A 21 14.35 -12.33 -24.33
CA GLY A 21 15.49 -11.42 -24.35
C GLY A 21 15.24 -10.09 -23.62
N ILE A 22 13.98 -9.75 -23.29
CA ILE A 22 13.69 -8.64 -22.38
C ILE A 22 14.00 -9.11 -20.95
N THR A 23 14.88 -8.37 -20.26
CA THR A 23 15.33 -8.71 -18.90
C THR A 23 14.79 -7.79 -17.83
N PHE A 24 14.30 -6.60 -18.17
CA PHE A 24 13.73 -5.65 -17.20
C PHE A 24 12.54 -4.88 -17.79
N LEU A 25 11.65 -4.44 -16.92
CA LEU A 25 10.61 -3.44 -17.20
C LEU A 25 10.97 -2.14 -16.51
N GLU A 26 10.55 -1.03 -17.09
CA GLU A 26 10.58 0.27 -16.41
C GLU A 26 9.35 0.44 -15.52
N LYS A 27 9.44 1.35 -14.54
CA LYS A 27 8.32 1.71 -13.68
C LYS A 27 7.17 2.24 -14.54
N GLY A 28 5.96 1.72 -14.32
CA GLY A 28 4.78 2.11 -15.10
C GLY A 28 4.74 1.53 -16.52
N ALA A 29 5.57 0.53 -16.85
CA ALA A 29 5.68 -0.01 -18.23
C ALA A 29 4.32 -0.36 -18.86
N PHE A 30 3.37 -0.86 -18.07
CA PHE A 30 2.03 -1.23 -18.52
C PHE A 30 0.94 -0.35 -17.90
N GLN A 31 1.29 0.76 -17.27
CA GLN A 31 0.32 1.63 -16.64
C GLN A 31 -0.81 1.99 -17.61
N CYS A 32 -2.06 1.83 -17.15
CA CYS A 32 -3.26 2.11 -17.93
C CYS A 32 -3.48 1.22 -19.19
N CYS A 33 -2.80 0.08 -19.34
CA CYS A 33 -3.07 -0.89 -20.41
C CYS A 33 -4.41 -1.63 -20.20
N ASN A 34 -5.52 -0.90 -20.06
CA ASN A 34 -6.82 -1.42 -19.70
C ASN A 34 -7.48 -2.31 -20.77
N GLN A 35 -7.03 -2.23 -22.02
CA GLN A 35 -7.56 -3.02 -23.14
C GLN A 35 -6.87 -4.40 -23.26
N ALA A 36 -5.73 -4.59 -22.62
CA ALA A 36 -5.07 -5.88 -22.60
C ALA A 36 -5.88 -6.89 -21.76
N THR A 37 -6.15 -8.06 -22.33
CA THR A 37 -6.79 -9.17 -21.62
C THR A 37 -5.79 -10.15 -21.03
N VAL A 38 -4.67 -10.33 -21.74
CA VAL A 38 -3.53 -11.15 -21.32
C VAL A 38 -2.24 -10.39 -21.63
N ILE A 39 -1.31 -10.40 -20.69
CA ILE A 39 0.07 -9.96 -20.89
C ILE A 39 0.99 -11.16 -20.66
N SER A 40 1.64 -11.62 -21.73
CA SER A 40 2.60 -12.70 -21.69
C SER A 40 4.00 -12.14 -21.52
N LEU A 41 4.64 -12.47 -20.41
CA LEU A 41 5.97 -12.03 -20.04
C LEU A 41 7.01 -13.12 -20.35
N PRO A 42 8.24 -12.75 -20.78
CA PRO A 42 9.26 -13.72 -21.16
C PRO A 42 9.92 -14.40 -19.96
N SER A 43 10.48 -15.59 -20.21
CA SER A 43 11.24 -16.33 -19.20
C SER A 43 12.56 -15.62 -18.81
N THR A 44 13.06 -14.74 -19.65
CA THR A 44 14.28 -13.96 -19.45
C THR A 44 14.11 -12.76 -18.53
N LEU A 45 12.88 -12.41 -18.14
CA LEU A 45 12.60 -11.22 -17.32
C LEU A 45 13.15 -11.39 -15.89
N GLU A 46 13.99 -10.45 -15.47
CA GLU A 46 14.67 -10.46 -14.18
C GLU A 46 14.18 -9.37 -13.21
N THR A 47 13.64 -8.27 -13.76
CA THR A 47 13.22 -7.11 -12.94
C THR A 47 11.86 -6.58 -13.35
N ILE A 48 10.97 -6.46 -12.37
CA ILE A 48 9.65 -5.85 -12.47
C ILE A 48 9.53 -4.84 -11.32
N PRO A 49 9.61 -3.53 -11.58
CA PRO A 49 9.43 -2.51 -10.55
C PRO A 49 8.01 -2.50 -10.00
N GLU A 50 7.87 -2.08 -8.73
CA GLU A 50 6.57 -1.80 -8.14
C GLU A 50 5.80 -0.76 -8.97
N GLY A 51 4.50 -0.97 -9.12
CA GLY A 51 3.64 -0.09 -9.91
C GLY A 51 3.72 -0.26 -11.42
N SER A 52 4.41 -1.30 -11.94
CA SER A 52 4.46 -1.58 -13.39
C SER A 52 3.09 -1.86 -14.01
N PHE A 53 2.11 -2.31 -13.22
CA PHE A 53 0.78 -2.74 -13.67
C PHE A 53 -0.36 -1.91 -13.07
N ILE A 54 -0.13 -0.64 -12.74
CA ILE A 54 -1.16 0.24 -12.20
C ILE A 54 -2.31 0.36 -13.21
N HIS A 55 -3.54 0.16 -12.73
CA HIS A 55 -4.78 0.16 -13.54
C HIS A 55 -4.82 -0.87 -14.68
N VAL A 56 -4.00 -1.92 -14.63
CA VAL A 56 -4.06 -3.05 -15.57
C VAL A 56 -5.04 -4.09 -15.05
N LYS A 57 -5.92 -4.62 -15.92
CA LYS A 57 -6.87 -5.70 -15.58
C LYS A 57 -6.52 -7.03 -16.25
N ALA A 58 -5.42 -7.09 -16.99
CA ALA A 58 -4.99 -8.24 -17.75
C ALA A 58 -4.60 -9.43 -16.85
N LYS A 59 -4.82 -10.63 -17.35
CA LYS A 59 -4.16 -11.82 -16.78
C LYS A 59 -2.68 -11.79 -17.15
N ILE A 60 -1.79 -11.87 -16.16
CA ILE A 60 -0.36 -12.00 -16.38
C ILE A 60 0.01 -13.49 -16.47
N VAL A 61 0.84 -13.85 -17.42
CA VAL A 61 1.33 -15.22 -17.62
C VAL A 61 2.80 -15.25 -18.01
N PHE A 62 3.49 -16.31 -17.62
CA PHE A 62 4.84 -16.68 -18.07
C PHE A 62 4.73 -18.01 -18.83
N PRO A 63 4.50 -18.00 -20.15
CA PRO A 63 4.24 -19.24 -20.92
C PRO A 63 5.37 -20.26 -20.85
N ASN A 64 6.61 -19.79 -20.77
CA ASN A 64 7.82 -20.62 -20.67
C ASN A 64 8.34 -20.72 -19.22
N GLY A 65 7.52 -20.31 -18.21
CA GLY A 65 7.95 -20.13 -16.84
C GLY A 65 8.85 -18.92 -16.68
N ASN A 66 9.26 -18.65 -15.42
CA ASN A 66 10.25 -17.64 -15.11
C ASN A 66 10.96 -18.05 -13.80
N PRO A 67 12.30 -17.92 -13.68
CA PRO A 67 13.03 -18.35 -12.48
C PRO A 67 12.79 -17.46 -11.25
N TYR A 68 12.33 -16.22 -11.47
CA TYR A 68 12.19 -15.22 -10.40
C TYR A 68 10.74 -14.92 -10.03
N PHE A 69 9.81 -15.10 -10.96
CA PHE A 69 8.42 -14.69 -10.79
C PHE A 69 7.45 -15.87 -11.02
N THR A 70 6.39 -15.86 -10.23
CA THR A 70 5.24 -16.76 -10.42
C THR A 70 4.01 -15.91 -10.73
N ALA A 71 3.19 -16.36 -11.72
CA ALA A 71 1.91 -15.75 -12.05
C ALA A 71 0.84 -16.82 -12.09
N GLU A 72 0.19 -17.08 -10.95
CA GLU A 72 -0.81 -18.14 -10.78
C GLU A 72 -2.03 -17.63 -10.00
N ASN A 73 -3.19 -18.18 -10.29
CA ASN A 73 -4.44 -17.87 -9.60
C ASN A 73 -4.76 -16.36 -9.53
N GLY A 74 -4.30 -15.60 -10.51
CA GLY A 74 -4.47 -14.14 -10.56
C GLY A 74 -3.50 -13.33 -9.72
N PHE A 75 -2.52 -13.96 -9.08
CA PHE A 75 -1.48 -13.32 -8.29
C PHE A 75 -0.12 -13.42 -9.00
N MET A 76 0.62 -12.31 -9.04
CA MET A 76 2.00 -12.30 -9.50
C MET A 76 2.94 -11.99 -8.33
N ILE A 77 3.89 -12.88 -8.10
CA ILE A 77 4.78 -12.85 -6.92
C ILE A 77 6.24 -12.86 -7.39
N ASP A 78 7.06 -11.98 -6.82
CA ASP A 78 8.52 -12.10 -6.85
C ASP A 78 8.95 -13.12 -5.79
N ASN A 79 9.43 -14.29 -6.23
CA ASN A 79 9.78 -15.41 -5.37
C ASN A 79 11.04 -15.17 -4.53
N ARG A 80 11.93 -14.25 -4.95
CA ARG A 80 13.18 -13.90 -4.22
C ARG A 80 12.90 -13.16 -2.94
N THR A 81 11.90 -12.28 -2.96
CA THR A 81 11.51 -11.44 -1.82
C THR A 81 10.21 -11.87 -1.17
N ASN A 82 9.49 -12.81 -1.80
CA ASN A 82 8.12 -13.20 -1.48
C ASN A 82 7.18 -11.98 -1.45
N THR A 83 7.25 -11.16 -2.49
CA THR A 83 6.46 -9.93 -2.65
C THR A 83 5.33 -10.13 -3.65
N LEU A 84 4.11 -9.81 -3.26
CA LEU A 84 2.98 -9.71 -4.20
C LEU A 84 3.11 -8.41 -5.00
N LEU A 85 3.32 -8.54 -6.31
CA LEU A 85 3.54 -7.42 -7.22
C LEU A 85 2.25 -6.94 -7.89
N TYR A 86 1.29 -7.86 -8.12
CA TYR A 86 0.10 -7.58 -8.89
C TYR A 86 -1.01 -8.60 -8.63
N THR A 87 -2.26 -8.15 -8.74
CA THR A 87 -3.45 -9.00 -8.76
C THR A 87 -4.29 -8.70 -9.99
N SER A 88 -4.82 -9.75 -10.63
CA SER A 88 -5.71 -9.63 -11.80
C SER A 88 -7.16 -9.97 -11.50
N LYS A 89 -7.52 -10.24 -10.23
CA LYS A 89 -8.83 -10.74 -9.83
C LYS A 89 -9.40 -10.01 -8.63
N SER A 90 -10.72 -9.97 -8.52
CA SER A 90 -11.43 -9.42 -7.36
C SER A 90 -11.35 -10.33 -6.12
N SER A 91 -11.51 -9.73 -4.96
CA SER A 91 -11.37 -10.33 -3.63
C SER A 91 -12.23 -11.56 -3.35
N GLY A 92 -13.37 -11.71 -4.04
CA GLY A 92 -14.29 -12.81 -3.80
C GLY A 92 -13.79 -14.19 -4.24
N ASP A 93 -12.74 -14.24 -5.04
CA ASP A 93 -12.31 -15.50 -5.67
C ASP A 93 -11.34 -16.32 -4.81
N PHE A 94 -10.39 -15.66 -4.12
CA PHE A 94 -9.36 -16.36 -3.32
C PHE A 94 -8.82 -15.45 -2.20
N PRO A 95 -8.42 -16.02 -1.04
CA PRO A 95 -7.67 -15.26 -0.04
C PRO A 95 -6.31 -14.82 -0.61
N LEU A 96 -5.74 -13.75 -0.04
CA LEU A 96 -4.38 -13.34 -0.37
C LEU A 96 -3.38 -14.48 -0.08
N PRO A 97 -2.41 -14.69 -0.97
CA PRO A 97 -1.39 -15.72 -0.77
C PRO A 97 -0.49 -15.40 0.42
N PRO A 98 0.19 -16.39 1.02
CA PRO A 98 1.05 -16.19 2.18
C PRO A 98 2.37 -15.50 1.78
N VAL A 99 2.31 -14.23 1.42
CA VAL A 99 3.46 -13.39 1.07
C VAL A 99 4.02 -12.64 2.26
N LYS A 100 5.24 -12.10 2.12
CA LYS A 100 5.91 -11.26 3.12
C LYS A 100 5.71 -9.77 2.87
N GLN A 101 5.54 -9.37 1.62
CA GLN A 101 5.41 -7.97 1.24
C GLN A 101 4.27 -7.76 0.24
N LEU A 102 3.58 -6.63 0.36
CA LEU A 102 2.66 -6.13 -0.66
C LEU A 102 3.31 -4.93 -1.36
N ALA A 103 3.49 -5.03 -2.66
CA ALA A 103 4.01 -3.95 -3.49
C ALA A 103 2.98 -2.83 -3.68
N SER A 104 3.45 -1.66 -4.05
CA SER A 104 2.61 -0.49 -4.33
C SER A 104 1.51 -0.83 -5.33
N ARG A 105 0.25 -0.51 -4.97
CA ARG A 105 -0.93 -0.68 -5.80
C ARG A 105 -1.18 -2.11 -6.30
N CYS A 106 -0.61 -3.11 -5.65
CA CYS A 106 -0.75 -4.50 -6.07
C CYS A 106 -2.18 -5.04 -5.91
N LEU A 107 -3.01 -4.39 -5.10
CA LEU A 107 -4.38 -4.78 -4.79
C LEU A 107 -5.45 -4.05 -5.62
N ASP A 108 -5.08 -3.16 -6.54
CA ASP A 108 -6.02 -2.32 -7.30
C ASP A 108 -7.14 -3.10 -8.01
N ASN A 109 -6.90 -4.34 -8.41
CA ASN A 109 -7.91 -5.18 -9.04
C ASN A 109 -8.47 -6.26 -8.12
N TRP A 110 -7.93 -6.41 -6.92
CA TRP A 110 -8.38 -7.41 -5.96
C TRP A 110 -9.43 -6.84 -5.01
N ILE A 111 -9.31 -5.55 -4.64
CA ILE A 111 -10.27 -4.82 -3.82
C ILE A 111 -11.32 -4.21 -4.75
N ASP A 112 -12.58 -4.58 -4.58
CA ASP A 112 -13.72 -3.99 -5.27
C ASP A 112 -14.67 -3.27 -4.28
N GLU A 113 -15.71 -2.62 -4.79
CA GLU A 113 -16.66 -1.84 -3.99
C GLU A 113 -17.47 -2.66 -2.96
N ASN A 114 -17.44 -3.99 -3.05
CA ASN A 114 -18.09 -4.89 -2.09
C ASN A 114 -17.13 -5.37 -1.00
N THR A 115 -15.84 -5.06 -1.12
CA THR A 115 -14.79 -5.46 -0.19
C THR A 115 -14.69 -4.44 0.93
N THR A 116 -15.43 -4.64 2.02
CA THR A 116 -15.43 -3.74 3.17
C THR A 116 -14.41 -4.12 4.24
N GLU A 117 -13.92 -5.36 4.24
CA GLU A 117 -12.94 -5.87 5.21
C GLU A 117 -11.85 -6.68 4.52
N ILE A 118 -10.62 -6.53 4.98
CA ILE A 118 -9.45 -7.30 4.51
C ILE A 118 -8.72 -7.89 5.72
N ILE A 119 -8.51 -9.21 5.67
CA ILE A 119 -7.63 -9.92 6.59
C ILE A 119 -6.31 -10.20 5.88
N LEU A 120 -5.24 -9.57 6.33
CA LEU A 120 -3.91 -9.75 5.76
C LEU A 120 -3.29 -11.09 6.21
N PRO A 121 -2.48 -11.75 5.35
CA PRO A 121 -1.85 -13.01 5.71
C PRO A 121 -0.91 -12.87 6.90
N LEU A 122 -0.91 -13.86 7.81
CA LEU A 122 -0.07 -13.85 9.02
C LEU A 122 1.44 -13.80 8.73
N THR A 123 1.85 -14.16 7.52
CA THR A 123 3.23 -14.12 7.04
C THR A 123 3.68 -12.72 6.63
N LEU A 124 2.76 -11.75 6.54
CA LEU A 124 3.05 -10.41 6.03
C LEU A 124 3.95 -9.64 7.01
N GLU A 125 5.06 -9.15 6.51
CA GLU A 125 6.03 -8.34 7.25
C GLU A 125 5.96 -6.86 6.88
N GLY A 126 5.39 -6.50 5.71
CA GLY A 126 5.28 -5.11 5.31
C GLY A 126 4.37 -4.84 4.12
N ILE A 127 4.02 -3.57 3.99
CA ILE A 127 3.28 -3.02 2.84
C ILE A 127 4.02 -1.79 2.31
N SER A 128 4.08 -1.65 0.99
CA SER A 128 4.64 -0.49 0.31
C SER A 128 3.67 0.70 0.34
N SER A 129 4.11 1.83 -0.21
CA SER A 129 3.26 3.01 -0.37
C SER A 129 2.06 2.70 -1.27
N TYR A 130 0.91 3.33 -1.00
CA TYR A 130 -0.30 3.23 -1.82
C TYR A 130 -0.93 1.84 -1.96
N VAL A 131 -0.70 0.90 -1.04
CA VAL A 131 -1.30 -0.45 -1.12
C VAL A 131 -2.82 -0.39 -0.97
N PHE A 132 -3.34 0.47 -0.09
CA PHE A 132 -4.76 0.68 0.17
C PHE A 132 -5.23 2.08 -0.26
N TYR A 133 -4.65 2.60 -1.35
CA TYR A 133 -4.95 3.93 -1.88
C TYR A 133 -6.30 3.96 -2.59
N ASP A 134 -7.13 4.95 -2.23
CA ASP A 134 -8.39 5.27 -2.92
C ASP A 134 -9.43 4.13 -2.90
N PHE A 135 -9.60 3.48 -1.73
CA PHE A 135 -10.65 2.51 -1.48
C PHE A 135 -11.64 3.05 -0.43
N PRO A 136 -12.52 4.01 -0.79
CA PRO A 136 -13.41 4.68 0.18
C PRO A 136 -14.46 3.75 0.80
N TRP A 137 -14.68 2.57 0.24
CA TRP A 137 -15.59 1.53 0.76
C TRP A 137 -14.92 0.53 1.71
N LEU A 138 -13.58 0.54 1.81
CA LEU A 138 -12.83 -0.37 2.66
C LEU A 138 -12.86 0.13 4.11
N GLU A 139 -13.67 -0.48 4.97
CA GLU A 139 -13.92 -0.04 6.35
C GLU A 139 -12.90 -0.59 7.35
N SER A 140 -12.36 -1.80 7.09
CA SER A 140 -11.47 -2.48 8.04
C SER A 140 -10.33 -3.23 7.36
N VAL A 141 -9.13 -3.13 7.95
CA VAL A 141 -7.95 -3.92 7.54
C VAL A 141 -7.29 -4.50 8.79
N LEU A 142 -7.31 -5.83 8.92
CA LEU A 142 -6.63 -6.51 10.01
C LEU A 142 -5.14 -6.67 9.71
N LEU A 143 -4.31 -5.94 10.46
CA LEU A 143 -2.85 -6.01 10.38
C LEU A 143 -2.33 -7.19 11.21
N PRO A 144 -1.48 -8.09 10.66
CA PRO A 144 -0.93 -9.19 11.42
C PRO A 144 0.14 -8.74 12.42
N ASN A 145 0.24 -9.45 13.56
CA ASN A 145 1.20 -9.13 14.63
C ASN A 145 2.67 -9.18 14.22
N GLY A 146 3.00 -9.82 13.10
CA GLY A 146 4.36 -9.90 12.53
C GLY A 146 4.73 -8.75 11.62
N MET A 147 3.80 -7.83 11.33
CA MET A 147 4.02 -6.72 10.42
C MET A 147 4.96 -5.68 11.03
N LYS A 148 6.01 -5.31 10.29
CA LYS A 148 7.09 -4.42 10.76
C LYS A 148 7.09 -3.06 10.07
N ASN A 149 6.66 -3.02 8.81
CA ASN A 149 6.83 -1.86 7.95
C ASN A 149 5.53 -1.49 7.25
N MET A 150 5.27 -0.19 7.17
CA MET A 150 4.24 0.42 6.32
C MET A 150 4.88 1.46 5.42
N GLY A 151 4.35 1.63 4.22
CA GLY A 151 4.77 2.69 3.32
C GLY A 151 4.08 4.02 3.60
N LYS A 152 4.74 5.10 3.21
CA LYS A 152 4.14 6.45 3.17
C LYS A 152 2.88 6.41 2.30
N LEU A 153 1.78 7.08 2.73
CA LEU A 153 0.52 7.09 1.97
C LEU A 153 -0.12 5.69 1.76
N ALA A 154 0.18 4.70 2.58
CA ALA A 154 -0.29 3.33 2.38
C ALA A 154 -1.82 3.22 2.38
N PHE A 155 -2.53 4.05 3.17
CA PHE A 155 -3.99 4.09 3.32
C PHE A 155 -4.62 5.40 2.84
N TYR A 156 -3.91 6.19 2.03
CA TYR A 156 -4.38 7.51 1.59
C TYR A 156 -5.76 7.42 0.92
N THR A 157 -6.73 8.22 1.39
CA THR A 157 -8.13 8.23 0.94
C THR A 157 -8.87 6.88 1.07
N SER A 158 -8.43 6.02 1.99
CA SER A 158 -9.13 4.77 2.32
C SER A 158 -10.30 5.03 3.26
N GLY A 159 -11.38 4.23 3.14
CA GLY A 159 -12.56 4.29 4.01
C GLY A 159 -12.36 3.72 5.41
N VAL A 160 -11.16 3.26 5.75
CA VAL A 160 -10.85 2.62 7.04
C VAL A 160 -11.29 3.52 8.19
N ASN A 161 -12.18 2.98 9.06
CA ASN A 161 -12.76 3.70 10.18
C ASN A 161 -12.15 3.31 11.54
N GLU A 162 -11.50 2.15 11.61
CA GLU A 162 -10.71 1.74 12.78
C GLU A 162 -9.43 1.04 12.35
N ILE A 163 -8.35 1.24 13.12
CA ILE A 163 -7.07 0.57 12.89
C ILE A 163 -6.39 0.24 14.22
N VAL A 164 -5.87 -0.99 14.30
CA VAL A 164 -5.03 -1.44 15.41
C VAL A 164 -3.62 -1.65 14.87
N LEU A 165 -2.69 -0.83 15.32
CA LEU A 165 -1.27 -0.95 14.98
C LEU A 165 -0.62 -1.98 15.91
N PRO A 166 -0.10 -3.11 15.38
CA PRO A 166 0.54 -4.12 16.21
C PRO A 166 1.87 -3.63 16.80
N ALA A 167 2.27 -4.20 17.94
CA ALA A 167 3.49 -3.84 18.68
C ALA A 167 4.80 -3.96 17.87
N SER A 168 4.78 -4.70 16.78
CA SER A 168 5.91 -4.88 15.87
C SER A 168 6.16 -3.68 14.95
N ILE A 169 5.19 -2.76 14.82
CA ILE A 169 5.32 -1.52 14.03
C ILE A 169 6.01 -0.47 14.89
N LEU A 170 7.30 -0.26 14.67
CA LEU A 170 8.09 0.71 15.42
C LEU A 170 7.85 2.15 14.97
N SER A 171 7.43 2.36 13.73
CA SER A 171 7.22 3.68 13.16
C SER A 171 5.98 3.70 12.27
N VAL A 172 5.11 4.68 12.49
CA VAL A 172 4.03 5.04 11.57
C VAL A 172 4.59 6.05 10.58
N PRO A 173 4.61 5.77 9.27
CA PRO A 173 5.17 6.69 8.28
C PRO A 173 4.38 7.99 8.17
N ALA A 174 5.04 9.02 7.67
CA ALA A 174 4.37 10.25 7.28
C ALA A 174 3.23 10.00 6.29
N TYR A 175 2.13 10.74 6.47
CA TYR A 175 0.94 10.68 5.59
C TYR A 175 0.28 9.31 5.46
N CYS A 176 0.57 8.34 6.32
CA CYS A 176 0.14 6.94 6.15
C CYS A 176 -1.38 6.80 6.05
N PHE A 177 -2.13 7.53 6.89
CA PHE A 177 -3.59 7.49 7.00
C PHE A 177 -4.26 8.85 6.70
N VAL A 178 -3.66 9.64 5.83
CA VAL A 178 -4.24 10.93 5.43
C VAL A 178 -5.54 10.73 4.67
N GLU A 179 -6.53 11.56 4.98
CA GLU A 179 -7.87 11.54 4.38
C GLU A 179 -8.63 10.21 4.57
N CYS A 180 -8.32 9.41 5.59
CA CYS A 180 -9.11 8.25 5.99
C CYS A 180 -10.40 8.67 6.72
N TYR A 181 -11.20 7.70 7.16
CA TYR A 181 -12.45 7.91 7.92
C TYR A 181 -12.33 7.40 9.36
N LEU A 182 -11.14 7.44 9.96
CA LEU A 182 -10.89 6.87 11.28
C LEU A 182 -11.72 7.53 12.38
N ASP A 183 -12.46 6.70 13.11
CA ASP A 183 -13.12 7.02 14.37
C ASP A 183 -12.28 6.54 15.56
N SER A 184 -11.46 5.51 15.34
CA SER A 184 -10.63 4.88 16.36
C SER A 184 -9.26 4.47 15.83
N VAL A 185 -8.25 4.74 16.64
CA VAL A 185 -6.86 4.26 16.42
C VAL A 185 -6.34 3.68 17.71
N VAL A 186 -5.88 2.42 17.67
CA VAL A 186 -5.15 1.79 18.77
C VAL A 186 -3.68 1.68 18.37
N ILE A 187 -2.82 2.35 19.11
CA ILE A 187 -1.37 2.30 18.94
C ILE A 187 -0.79 1.42 20.05
N SER A 188 -0.27 0.24 19.68
CA SER A 188 0.27 -0.70 20.67
C SER A 188 1.63 -0.27 21.20
N GLU A 189 1.97 -0.71 22.42
CA GLU A 189 3.32 -0.61 22.97
C GLU A 189 4.32 -1.23 22.00
N GLY A 190 5.43 -0.50 21.72
CA GLY A 190 6.44 -0.84 20.72
C GLY A 190 6.60 0.26 19.68
N THR A 191 5.52 0.95 19.31
CA THR A 191 5.60 2.11 18.40
C THR A 191 6.36 3.25 19.08
N GLN A 192 7.41 3.75 18.41
CA GLN A 192 8.30 4.79 18.91
C GLN A 192 8.13 6.12 18.19
N TYR A 193 7.79 6.08 16.90
CA TYR A 193 7.71 7.25 16.04
C TYR A 193 6.40 7.31 15.29
N ILE A 194 5.79 8.50 15.28
CA ILE A 194 4.63 8.82 14.46
C ILE A 194 5.06 9.96 13.52
N GLY A 195 5.00 9.72 12.22
CA GLY A 195 5.43 10.68 11.20
C GLY A 195 4.51 11.89 11.10
N GLU A 196 5.02 12.93 10.45
CA GLU A 196 4.22 14.13 10.15
C GLU A 196 2.98 13.76 9.32
N TYR A 197 1.88 14.44 9.62
CA TYR A 197 0.59 14.24 8.93
C TYR A 197 0.09 12.78 8.89
N ALA A 198 0.56 11.89 9.75
CA ALA A 198 0.27 10.46 9.69
C ALA A 198 -1.24 10.14 9.69
N PHE A 199 -2.05 10.88 10.44
CA PHE A 199 -3.51 10.76 10.56
C PHE A 199 -4.25 12.05 10.20
N TYR A 200 -3.59 12.95 9.48
CA TYR A 200 -4.12 14.28 9.17
C TYR A 200 -5.30 14.24 8.19
N TRP A 201 -6.12 15.29 8.18
CA TRP A 201 -7.34 15.38 7.39
C TRP A 201 -8.24 14.15 7.49
N ASN A 202 -8.26 13.54 8.66
CA ASN A 202 -9.14 12.43 8.90
C ASN A 202 -10.60 12.89 8.81
N ARG A 203 -11.41 12.22 8.00
CA ARG A 203 -12.81 12.54 7.74
C ARG A 203 -13.76 11.87 8.74
N GLY A 204 -13.25 10.95 9.58
CA GLY A 204 -13.94 10.33 10.68
C GLY A 204 -14.00 11.22 11.93
N ALA A 205 -14.50 10.67 13.02
CA ALA A 205 -14.65 11.36 14.28
C ALA A 205 -13.51 11.05 15.28
N LEU A 206 -12.26 10.97 14.82
CA LEU A 206 -11.11 10.67 15.67
C LEU A 206 -10.88 11.78 16.71
N ALA A 207 -11.60 11.67 17.82
CA ALA A 207 -11.63 12.70 18.87
C ALA A 207 -10.56 12.49 19.95
N ASN A 208 -10.13 11.26 20.19
CA ASN A 208 -9.19 10.92 21.26
C ASN A 208 -8.20 9.86 20.78
N VAL A 209 -6.93 10.04 21.11
CA VAL A 209 -5.87 9.05 20.88
C VAL A 209 -5.02 8.95 22.12
N GLU A 210 -4.81 7.75 22.64
CA GLU A 210 -3.86 7.47 23.69
C GLU A 210 -2.56 6.94 23.08
N LEU A 211 -1.47 7.64 23.35
CA LEU A 211 -0.13 7.24 22.91
C LEU A 211 0.53 6.38 24.00
N PRO A 212 0.98 5.16 23.65
CA PRO A 212 1.65 4.27 24.60
C PRO A 212 2.97 4.85 25.09
N PHE A 213 3.51 4.29 26.19
CA PHE A 213 4.74 4.79 26.80
C PHE A 213 5.97 4.69 25.87
N SER A 214 5.94 3.76 24.91
CA SER A 214 7.01 3.61 23.92
C SER A 214 7.15 4.77 22.94
N VAL A 215 6.10 5.59 22.75
CA VAL A 215 6.14 6.71 21.78
C VAL A 215 7.08 7.81 22.29
N GLN A 216 8.10 8.09 21.50
CA GLN A 216 9.14 9.10 21.78
C GLN A 216 8.96 10.37 20.96
N PHE A 217 8.42 10.26 19.74
CA PHE A 217 8.31 11.36 18.81
C PHE A 217 6.98 11.33 18.05
N VAL A 218 6.37 12.50 17.92
CA VAL A 218 5.16 12.76 17.13
C VAL A 218 5.45 13.91 16.18
N GLY A 219 5.41 13.63 14.88
CA GLY A 219 5.67 14.61 13.83
C GLY A 219 4.61 15.71 13.74
N TYR A 220 4.96 16.77 13.06
CA TYR A 220 4.08 17.92 12.88
C TYR A 220 2.74 17.54 12.27
N ASN A 221 1.65 18.06 12.84
CA ASN A 221 0.28 17.76 12.39
C ASN A 221 -0.04 16.26 12.23
N ALA A 222 0.58 15.39 13.01
CA ALA A 222 0.36 13.95 12.90
C ALA A 222 -1.10 13.53 13.10
N PHE A 223 -1.90 14.30 13.84
CA PHE A 223 -3.31 14.03 14.13
C PHE A 223 -4.20 15.19 13.66
N PRO A 224 -5.54 14.92 13.49
CA PRO A 224 -6.49 15.95 13.11
C PRO A 224 -6.53 17.12 14.12
N GLU A 225 -6.86 18.30 13.64
CA GLU A 225 -7.14 19.44 14.51
C GLU A 225 -8.30 19.13 15.46
N GLY A 226 -8.12 19.45 16.75
CA GLY A 226 -9.13 19.17 17.77
C GLY A 226 -9.11 17.76 18.34
N CYS A 227 -8.27 16.86 17.84
CA CYS A 227 -8.05 15.56 18.45
C CYS A 227 -7.37 15.73 19.82
N ASN A 228 -7.95 15.12 20.86
CA ASN A 228 -7.36 15.10 22.20
C ASN A 228 -6.34 13.97 22.28
N ILE A 229 -5.08 14.33 22.45
CA ILE A 229 -3.96 13.39 22.52
C ILE A 229 -3.47 13.29 23.95
N SER A 230 -3.51 12.10 24.52
CA SER A 230 -2.90 11.79 25.81
C SER A 230 -1.66 10.91 25.61
N ALA A 231 -0.50 11.39 26.06
CA ALA A 231 0.74 10.63 26.00
C ALA A 231 1.07 10.03 27.37
N LEU A 232 1.23 8.72 27.46
CA LEU A 232 1.64 8.05 28.70
C LEU A 232 3.12 8.36 29.05
N ASN A 233 3.96 8.57 28.04
CA ASN A 233 5.35 8.98 28.24
C ASN A 233 5.44 10.51 28.37
N PRO A 234 5.83 11.05 29.52
CA PRO A 234 5.94 12.50 29.71
C PRO A 234 7.08 13.15 28.89
N ASN A 235 7.98 12.36 28.32
CA ASN A 235 9.07 12.82 27.48
C ASN A 235 8.78 12.70 25.97
N THR A 236 7.56 12.36 25.60
CA THR A 236 7.18 12.34 24.18
C THR A 236 7.37 13.73 23.58
N HIS A 237 8.19 13.81 22.54
CA HIS A 237 8.42 15.06 21.80
C HIS A 237 7.33 15.23 20.72
N PHE A 238 6.67 16.37 20.73
CA PHE A 238 5.73 16.77 19.67
C PHE A 238 6.42 17.86 18.83
N GLU A 239 6.65 17.55 17.55
CA GLU A 239 7.32 18.46 16.62
C GLU A 239 6.49 19.73 16.39
N SER A 240 7.08 20.89 16.61
CA SER A 240 6.47 22.19 16.33
C SER A 240 6.52 22.54 14.83
N LEU A 241 5.74 23.54 14.42
CA LEU A 241 5.80 24.08 13.05
C LEU A 241 7.21 24.61 12.71
N GLU A 242 7.88 25.26 13.66
CA GLU A 242 9.23 25.81 13.45
C GLU A 242 10.25 24.68 13.20
N GLU A 243 10.23 23.63 14.01
CA GLU A 243 11.10 22.46 13.84
C GLU A 243 10.83 21.75 12.52
N TYR A 244 9.56 21.57 12.15
CA TYR A 244 9.16 21.01 10.88
C TYR A 244 9.71 21.83 9.69
N GLN A 245 9.54 23.16 9.71
CA GLN A 245 10.03 24.04 8.66
C GLN A 245 11.57 24.06 8.55
N LEU A 246 12.28 23.87 9.65
CA LEU A 246 13.74 23.75 9.65
C LEU A 246 14.21 22.43 9.02
N ARG A 247 13.45 21.35 9.22
CA ARG A 247 13.76 20.02 8.70
C ARG A 247 13.35 19.85 7.22
N ASP A 248 12.25 20.44 6.83
CA ASP A 248 11.69 20.39 5.48
C ASP A 248 11.30 21.81 4.98
N PRO A 249 12.30 22.63 4.60
CA PRO A 249 12.07 24.03 4.23
C PRO A 249 11.26 24.21 2.95
N ASN A 250 11.14 23.19 2.12
CA ASN A 250 10.42 23.25 0.84
C ASN A 250 9.03 22.63 0.92
N GLY A 251 8.71 21.87 1.97
CA GLY A 251 7.43 21.17 2.13
C GLY A 251 7.12 20.20 0.98
N GLU A 252 8.15 19.50 0.48
CA GLU A 252 7.98 18.57 -0.63
C GLU A 252 7.33 17.25 -0.13
N TRP A 253 6.18 16.93 -0.75
CA TRP A 253 5.32 15.75 -0.49
C TRP A 253 5.96 14.43 -0.92
#